data_a92b74746e3788f759ebe71974ace8a4
#
_entry.id   a92b74746e3788f759ebe71974ace8a4
#
_cell.length_a   1.000
_cell.length_b   1.000
_cell.length_c   1.000
_cell.angle_alpha   90.00
_cell.angle_beta   90.00
_cell.angle_gamma   90.00
#
_symmetry.space_group_name_H-M   'P 1'
#
loop_
_entity.id
_entity.type
_entity.pdbx_description
1 polymer ?
#
loop_
_entity_poly.entity_id
_entity_poly.type
_entity_poly.pdbx_seq_one_letter_code
_entity_poly.pdbx_strand_id
1 'polypeptide(L)'
;LDIEFALGEDLTPYLLQVRAITTQPNWDKSLTKKVDKTLQSVKQFVTDRLNKSFGIYGKTTVLGQMPDWNPIEMIGRAPRTLATSLYQTLITDNAWRSAREIMGYAVPSGQPLMVTLAGQPFIDTRLSFHSYLPKTVSPHIAEKLIDHWVDHLKSAPELHDKVEFDVAITTYSFDFDKKIDRLIGNALTVEEKKSFKQAHLKQTIQLIKGTNKGSCKAALDKINLLNKKQIEANNTPDRQYNLSSLYSMVDECIHLGTIP
;
A
#
# COMPACT_ATOMS: atom_id res chain seq x y z
N LEU A 1 -31.19 15.59 -6.66
CA LEU A 1 -31.29 16.81 -5.84
C LEU A 1 -29.94 17.03 -5.15
N ASP A 2 -29.49 18.26 -5.13
CA ASP A 2 -28.39 18.74 -4.34
C ASP A 2 -29.00 19.40 -3.08
N ILE A 3 -28.61 18.93 -1.91
CA ILE A 3 -29.22 19.32 -0.64
C ILE A 3 -28.15 19.80 0.32
N GLU A 4 -28.28 21.04 0.77
CA GLU A 4 -27.46 21.60 1.85
C GLU A 4 -28.28 21.61 3.13
N PHE A 5 -27.70 21.16 4.22
CA PHE A 5 -28.34 21.16 5.53
C PHE A 5 -27.33 21.44 6.65
N ALA A 6 -27.83 21.88 7.78
CA ALA A 6 -27.07 22.01 9.01
C ALA A 6 -27.70 21.12 10.10
N LEU A 7 -26.91 20.73 11.08
CA LEU A 7 -27.39 20.05 12.30
C LEU A 7 -27.39 21.06 13.44
N GLY A 8 -28.50 21.13 14.17
CA GLY A 8 -28.56 21.86 15.43
C GLY A 8 -27.77 21.14 16.54
N GLU A 9 -27.62 21.78 17.68
CA GLU A 9 -26.95 21.19 18.85
C GLU A 9 -27.60 19.89 19.34
N ASP A 10 -28.89 19.72 19.09
CA ASP A 10 -29.69 18.54 19.37
C ASP A 10 -29.72 17.52 18.21
N LEU A 11 -28.87 17.70 17.22
CA LEU A 11 -28.79 16.94 15.98
C LEU A 11 -30.04 17.06 15.08
N THR A 12 -30.94 18.00 15.33
CA THR A 12 -32.07 18.27 14.44
C THR A 12 -31.56 18.81 13.10
N PRO A 13 -31.93 18.16 11.96
CA PRO A 13 -31.50 18.63 10.64
C PRO A 13 -32.32 19.83 10.19
N TYR A 14 -31.63 20.89 9.80
CA TYR A 14 -32.19 22.09 9.19
C TYR A 14 -31.84 22.10 7.71
N LEU A 15 -32.86 22.07 6.86
CA LEU A 15 -32.67 22.17 5.42
C LEU A 15 -32.34 23.63 5.06
N LEU A 16 -31.15 23.85 4.50
CA LEU A 16 -30.67 25.17 4.10
C LEU A 16 -30.97 25.45 2.63
N GLN A 17 -30.75 24.47 1.77
CA GLN A 17 -30.97 24.64 0.33
C GLN A 17 -31.31 23.30 -0.34
N VAL A 18 -32.18 23.36 -1.33
CA VAL A 18 -32.44 22.26 -2.28
C VAL A 18 -32.33 22.79 -3.69
N ARG A 19 -31.51 22.14 -4.50
CA ARG A 19 -31.36 22.45 -5.91
C ARG A 19 -31.62 21.22 -6.77
N ALA A 20 -32.25 21.41 -7.92
CA ALA A 20 -32.28 20.36 -8.93
C ALA A 20 -30.89 20.22 -9.54
N ILE A 21 -30.40 18.98 -9.63
CA ILE A 21 -29.18 18.71 -10.42
C ILE A 21 -29.55 18.90 -11.88
N THR A 22 -29.14 20.03 -12.46
CA THR A 22 -29.47 20.40 -13.85
C THR A 22 -28.50 19.81 -14.87
N THR A 23 -27.35 19.33 -14.43
CA THR A 23 -26.40 18.60 -15.27
C THR A 23 -26.86 17.16 -15.45
N GLN A 24 -27.63 16.90 -16.49
CA GLN A 24 -27.77 15.54 -16.97
C GLN A 24 -26.43 15.13 -17.58
N PRO A 25 -25.85 13.99 -17.15
CA PRO A 25 -24.70 13.46 -17.84
C PRO A 25 -25.11 13.19 -19.29
N ASN A 26 -24.52 13.91 -20.21
CA ASN A 26 -24.73 13.69 -21.63
C ASN A 26 -24.00 12.37 -22.00
N TRP A 27 -24.73 11.26 -21.78
CA TRP A 27 -24.22 9.93 -22.11
C TRP A 27 -24.18 9.81 -23.63
N ASP A 28 -23.00 10.02 -24.17
CA ASP A 28 -22.76 9.66 -25.57
C ASP A 28 -22.92 8.15 -25.73
N LYS A 29 -23.94 7.74 -26.50
CA LYS A 29 -24.22 6.32 -26.77
C LYS A 29 -23.01 5.60 -27.41
N SER A 30 -22.11 6.33 -28.08
CA SER A 30 -20.87 5.79 -28.63
C SER A 30 -19.93 5.29 -27.52
N LEU A 31 -20.00 5.90 -26.33
CA LEU A 31 -19.18 5.52 -25.17
C LEU A 31 -19.67 4.26 -24.47
N THR A 32 -20.96 3.88 -24.62
CA THR A 32 -21.53 2.71 -23.93
C THR A 32 -20.72 1.44 -24.25
N LYS A 33 -20.45 1.18 -25.52
CA LYS A 33 -19.66 0.01 -25.94
C LYS A 33 -18.24 0.03 -25.37
N LYS A 34 -17.64 1.21 -25.26
CA LYS A 34 -16.28 1.38 -24.68
C LYS A 34 -16.30 1.13 -23.18
N VAL A 35 -17.33 1.63 -22.49
CA VAL A 35 -17.55 1.39 -21.05
C VAL A 35 -17.76 -0.10 -20.78
N ASP A 36 -18.65 -0.76 -21.53
CA ASP A 36 -18.93 -2.20 -21.39
C ASP A 36 -17.66 -3.04 -21.60
N LYS A 37 -16.88 -2.74 -22.63
CA LYS A 37 -15.60 -3.41 -22.87
C LYS A 37 -14.61 -3.21 -21.71
N THR A 38 -14.52 -1.99 -21.18
CA THR A 38 -13.67 -1.68 -20.03
C THR A 38 -14.11 -2.44 -18.79
N LEU A 39 -15.42 -2.47 -18.50
CA LEU A 39 -15.96 -3.21 -17.36
C LEU A 39 -15.71 -4.72 -17.48
N GLN A 40 -15.85 -5.29 -18.68
CA GLN A 40 -15.49 -6.70 -18.91
C GLN A 40 -14.00 -6.97 -18.65
N SER A 41 -13.12 -6.09 -19.13
CA SER A 41 -11.67 -6.22 -18.89
C SER A 41 -11.32 -6.10 -17.40
N VAL A 42 -11.95 -5.17 -16.68
CA VAL A 42 -11.80 -5.02 -15.23
C VAL A 42 -12.29 -6.27 -14.51
N LYS A 43 -13.47 -6.80 -14.88
CA LYS A 43 -14.03 -8.02 -14.28
C LYS A 43 -13.11 -9.21 -14.47
N GLN A 44 -12.57 -9.40 -15.67
CA GLN A 44 -11.62 -10.48 -15.95
C GLN A 44 -10.35 -10.32 -15.13
N PHE A 45 -9.74 -9.12 -15.13
CA PHE A 45 -8.55 -8.83 -14.35
C PHE A 45 -8.76 -9.10 -12.84
N VAL A 46 -9.88 -8.64 -12.28
CA VAL A 46 -10.21 -8.88 -10.86
C VAL A 46 -10.38 -10.38 -10.60
N THR A 47 -11.09 -11.10 -11.48
CA THR A 47 -11.28 -12.54 -11.35
C THR A 47 -9.95 -13.27 -11.33
N ASP A 48 -9.03 -12.93 -12.24
CA ASP A 48 -7.70 -13.54 -12.30
C ASP A 48 -6.87 -13.20 -11.06
N ARG A 49 -6.96 -11.95 -10.58
CA ARG A 49 -6.22 -11.48 -9.40
C ARG A 49 -6.70 -12.11 -8.09
N LEU A 50 -7.99 -12.41 -7.99
CA LEU A 50 -8.57 -13.09 -6.82
C LEU A 50 -8.14 -14.54 -6.69
N ASN A 51 -7.62 -15.14 -7.73
CA ASN A 51 -7.15 -16.52 -7.70
C ASN A 51 -5.77 -16.65 -7.04
N LYS A 52 -5.45 -17.88 -6.62
CA LYS A 52 -4.12 -18.22 -6.11
C LYS A 52 -3.06 -17.98 -7.21
N SER A 53 -1.97 -17.32 -6.83
CA SER A 53 -0.84 -17.06 -7.73
C SER A 53 0.42 -17.77 -7.24
N PHE A 54 1.26 -18.20 -8.17
CA PHE A 54 2.53 -18.83 -7.83
C PHE A 54 3.46 -17.87 -7.08
N GLY A 55 4.09 -18.35 -6.01
CA GLY A 55 5.02 -17.54 -5.20
C GLY A 55 4.36 -16.53 -4.26
N ILE A 56 3.02 -16.50 -4.20
CA ILE A 56 2.25 -15.64 -3.29
C ILE A 56 1.44 -16.52 -2.36
N TYR A 57 1.56 -16.28 -1.05
CA TYR A 57 0.74 -16.95 -0.03
C TYR A 57 -0.67 -16.33 -0.01
N GLY A 58 -1.64 -17.13 0.41
CA GLY A 58 -3.05 -16.74 0.44
C GLY A 58 -3.80 -17.14 -0.82
N LYS A 59 -5.00 -17.71 -0.61
CA LYS A 59 -5.85 -18.26 -1.68
C LYS A 59 -6.50 -17.19 -2.53
N THR A 60 -6.71 -15.99 -1.95
CA THR A 60 -7.43 -14.89 -2.58
C THR A 60 -6.94 -13.55 -2.03
N THR A 61 -7.49 -12.43 -2.53
CA THR A 61 -7.17 -11.09 -2.06
C THR A 61 -8.43 -10.22 -1.93
N VAL A 62 -8.25 -9.05 -1.34
CA VAL A 62 -9.16 -7.90 -1.43
C VAL A 62 -8.41 -6.77 -2.12
N LEU A 63 -9.05 -6.09 -3.05
CA LEU A 63 -8.53 -4.88 -3.67
C LEU A 63 -9.14 -3.68 -2.97
N GLY A 64 -8.34 -2.98 -2.18
CA GLY A 64 -8.76 -1.85 -1.36
C GLY A 64 -8.15 -0.54 -1.84
N GLN A 65 -8.84 0.58 -1.61
CA GLN A 65 -8.37 1.90 -2.01
C GLN A 65 -7.58 2.61 -0.90
N MET A 66 -7.83 2.26 0.35
CA MET A 66 -7.25 2.91 1.53
C MET A 66 -6.18 2.08 2.27
N PRO A 67 -6.05 0.75 2.08
CA PRO A 67 -5.06 -0.02 2.82
C PRO A 67 -3.62 0.39 2.51
N ASP A 68 -2.74 0.21 3.52
CA ASP A 68 -1.29 0.41 3.46
C ASP A 68 -0.95 1.84 2.96
N TRP A 69 -0.29 2.00 1.85
CA TRP A 69 0.20 3.30 1.33
C TRP A 69 -0.89 4.23 0.76
N ASN A 70 -2.15 3.92 0.98
CA ASN A 70 -3.32 4.76 0.71
C ASN A 70 -3.20 5.68 -0.54
N PRO A 71 -3.22 5.11 -1.74
CA PRO A 71 -3.02 5.90 -2.95
C PRO A 71 -4.10 6.97 -3.16
N ILE A 72 -5.32 6.77 -2.64
CA ILE A 72 -6.40 7.76 -2.78
C ILE A 72 -6.08 9.07 -2.06
N GLU A 73 -5.52 9.02 -0.86
CA GLU A 73 -5.11 10.23 -0.15
C GLU A 73 -3.91 10.91 -0.79
N MET A 74 -3.00 10.11 -1.34
CA MET A 74 -1.76 10.64 -1.92
C MET A 74 -1.94 11.23 -3.31
N ILE A 75 -2.70 10.57 -4.19
CA ILE A 75 -2.84 10.96 -5.62
C ILE A 75 -4.28 11.17 -6.06
N GLY A 76 -5.26 10.96 -5.16
CA GLY A 76 -6.68 11.12 -5.43
C GLY A 76 -7.36 9.88 -6.02
N ARG A 77 -8.69 9.88 -5.98
CA ARG A 77 -9.52 8.75 -6.45
C ARG A 77 -9.44 8.54 -7.97
N ALA A 78 -9.28 9.61 -8.74
CA ALA A 78 -9.14 9.57 -10.20
C ALA A 78 -7.87 10.33 -10.62
N PRO A 79 -6.69 9.80 -10.31
CA PRO A 79 -5.44 10.49 -10.58
C PRO A 79 -5.17 10.59 -12.08
N ARG A 80 -4.45 11.63 -12.48
CA ARG A 80 -3.93 11.73 -13.84
C ARG A 80 -2.83 10.69 -14.06
N THR A 81 -2.65 10.29 -15.31
CA THR A 81 -1.69 9.23 -15.71
C THR A 81 -0.28 9.46 -15.14
N LEU A 82 0.23 10.70 -15.21
CA LEU A 82 1.55 11.02 -14.67
C LEU A 82 1.62 10.82 -13.16
N ALA A 83 0.63 11.28 -12.40
CA ALA A 83 0.59 11.08 -10.95
C ALA A 83 0.55 9.59 -10.58
N THR A 84 -0.27 8.81 -11.30
CA THR A 84 -0.36 7.35 -11.12
C THR A 84 0.98 6.68 -11.39
N SER A 85 1.64 6.98 -12.52
CA SER A 85 2.91 6.35 -12.89
C SER A 85 4.05 6.73 -11.94
N LEU A 86 4.11 7.99 -11.51
CA LEU A 86 5.11 8.44 -10.52
C LEU A 86 4.90 7.75 -9.18
N TYR A 87 3.66 7.71 -8.67
CA TYR A 87 3.36 7.05 -7.41
C TYR A 87 3.68 5.55 -7.47
N GLN A 88 3.31 4.90 -8.56
CA GLN A 88 3.62 3.49 -8.77
C GLN A 88 5.12 3.26 -8.79
N THR A 89 5.88 4.00 -9.59
CA THR A 89 7.32 3.81 -9.75
C THR A 89 8.09 4.17 -8.49
N LEU A 90 7.80 5.32 -7.87
CA LEU A 90 8.57 5.82 -6.73
C LEU A 90 8.18 5.13 -5.42
N ILE A 91 6.89 4.85 -5.23
CA ILE A 91 6.37 4.39 -3.93
C ILE A 91 6.10 2.90 -3.96
N THR A 92 5.08 2.45 -4.72
CA THR A 92 4.54 1.09 -4.53
C THR A 92 5.39 -0.01 -5.15
N ASP A 93 6.12 0.26 -6.23
CA ASP A 93 6.95 -0.75 -6.88
C ASP A 93 8.39 -0.76 -6.36
N ASN A 94 8.93 0.38 -5.92
CA ASN A 94 10.32 0.49 -5.48
C ASN A 94 10.46 0.78 -3.98
N ALA A 95 10.09 1.98 -3.51
CA ALA A 95 10.36 2.39 -2.13
C ALA A 95 9.71 1.45 -1.11
N TRP A 96 8.42 1.13 -1.28
CA TRP A 96 7.72 0.21 -0.42
C TRP A 96 8.40 -1.17 -0.38
N ARG A 97 8.68 -1.74 -1.55
CA ARG A 97 9.29 -3.06 -1.67
C ARG A 97 10.67 -3.11 -1.03
N SER A 98 11.53 -2.18 -1.41
CA SER A 98 12.90 -2.13 -0.90
C SER A 98 12.96 -1.87 0.60
N ALA A 99 12.12 -0.96 1.11
CA ALA A 99 12.05 -0.70 2.56
C ALA A 99 11.63 -1.97 3.34
N ARG A 100 10.59 -2.66 2.89
CA ARG A 100 10.13 -3.90 3.54
C ARG A 100 11.17 -5.02 3.47
N GLU A 101 11.87 -5.15 2.34
CA GLU A 101 12.97 -6.12 2.19
C GLU A 101 14.14 -5.85 3.13
N ILE A 102 14.56 -4.59 3.24
CA ILE A 102 15.65 -4.17 4.15
C ILE A 102 15.24 -4.42 5.61
N MET A 103 13.98 -4.20 5.95
CA MET A 103 13.42 -4.50 7.27
C MET A 103 13.29 -6.01 7.54
N GLY A 104 13.54 -6.87 6.55
CA GLY A 104 13.51 -8.33 6.72
C GLY A 104 12.14 -8.97 6.56
N TYR A 105 11.19 -8.27 5.92
CA TYR A 105 9.88 -8.81 5.59
C TYR A 105 9.87 -9.61 4.28
N ALA A 106 8.86 -10.46 4.12
CA ALA A 106 8.64 -11.22 2.89
C ALA A 106 7.90 -10.33 1.87
N VAL A 107 8.55 -9.99 0.75
CA VAL A 107 7.92 -9.21 -0.31
C VAL A 107 8.00 -9.99 -1.62
N PRO A 108 6.88 -10.53 -2.14
CA PRO A 108 6.88 -11.27 -3.39
C PRO A 108 7.32 -10.39 -4.57
N SER A 109 8.21 -10.90 -5.41
CA SER A 109 8.64 -10.22 -6.64
C SER A 109 7.63 -10.42 -7.78
N GLY A 110 7.68 -9.54 -8.78
CA GLY A 110 6.94 -9.71 -10.03
C GLY A 110 5.44 -9.39 -9.98
N GLN A 111 4.93 -8.94 -8.83
CA GLN A 111 3.54 -8.53 -8.69
C GLN A 111 3.47 -7.08 -8.17
N PRO A 112 2.73 -6.18 -8.83
CA PRO A 112 2.58 -4.81 -8.36
C PRO A 112 1.70 -4.77 -7.12
N LEU A 113 2.10 -3.95 -6.11
CA LEU A 113 1.26 -3.69 -4.93
C LEU A 113 0.00 -2.92 -5.33
N MET A 114 0.18 -1.87 -6.13
CA MET A 114 -0.92 -1.05 -6.63
C MET A 114 -1.33 -1.49 -8.03
N VAL A 115 -2.63 -1.62 -8.24
CA VAL A 115 -3.25 -1.89 -9.54
C VAL A 115 -4.23 -0.78 -9.88
N THR A 116 -4.49 -0.55 -11.17
CA THR A 116 -5.44 0.47 -11.61
C THR A 116 -6.64 -0.19 -12.26
N LEU A 117 -7.84 0.07 -11.73
CA LEU A 117 -9.11 -0.42 -12.26
C LEU A 117 -9.95 0.76 -12.74
N ALA A 118 -10.25 0.80 -14.02
CA ALA A 118 -11.00 1.91 -14.65
C ALA A 118 -10.47 3.31 -14.29
N GLY A 119 -9.14 3.46 -14.20
CA GLY A 119 -8.48 4.73 -13.86
C GLY A 119 -8.38 5.04 -12.36
N GLN A 120 -8.86 4.15 -11.49
CA GLN A 120 -8.77 4.32 -10.03
C GLN A 120 -7.70 3.39 -9.46
N PRO A 121 -6.89 3.85 -8.48
CA PRO A 121 -5.86 3.03 -7.85
C PRO A 121 -6.45 2.14 -6.76
N PHE A 122 -5.92 0.92 -6.67
CA PHE A 122 -6.26 -0.06 -5.65
C PHE A 122 -4.99 -0.77 -5.17
N ILE A 123 -4.94 -1.07 -3.88
CA ILE A 123 -3.90 -1.90 -3.25
C ILE A 123 -4.36 -3.36 -3.23
N ASP A 124 -3.48 -4.26 -3.64
CA ASP A 124 -3.65 -5.70 -3.40
C ASP A 124 -3.30 -6.00 -1.94
N THR A 125 -4.32 -6.19 -1.08
CA THR A 125 -4.11 -6.36 0.35
C THR A 125 -3.36 -7.64 0.68
N ARG A 126 -3.47 -8.68 -0.13
CA ARG A 126 -2.69 -9.91 0.04
C ARG A 126 -1.19 -9.64 -0.05
N LEU A 127 -0.76 -8.80 -1.01
CA LEU A 127 0.64 -8.40 -1.14
C LEU A 127 1.07 -7.48 -0.01
N SER A 128 0.20 -6.56 0.40
CA SER A 128 0.45 -5.74 1.58
C SER A 128 0.68 -6.62 2.81
N PHE A 129 -0.17 -7.61 3.06
CA PHE A 129 -0.04 -8.52 4.21
C PHE A 129 1.24 -9.36 4.19
N HIS A 130 1.74 -9.76 3.01
CA HIS A 130 3.07 -10.36 2.90
C HIS A 130 4.15 -9.47 3.51
N SER A 131 4.04 -8.16 3.35
CA SER A 131 5.02 -7.20 3.84
C SER A 131 5.03 -7.03 5.36
N TYR A 132 4.17 -7.73 6.08
CA TYR A 132 4.17 -7.82 7.55
C TYR A 132 4.65 -9.19 8.07
N LEU A 133 5.03 -10.10 7.17
CA LEU A 133 5.58 -11.40 7.54
C LEU A 133 7.11 -11.37 7.53
N PRO A 134 7.80 -11.73 8.63
CA PRO A 134 9.24 -11.95 8.59
C PRO A 134 9.64 -12.96 7.51
N LYS A 135 10.71 -12.71 6.77
CA LYS A 135 11.21 -13.63 5.71
C LYS A 135 11.47 -15.05 6.19
N THR A 136 11.69 -15.25 7.49
CA THR A 136 12.01 -16.55 8.10
C THR A 136 10.79 -17.34 8.52
N VAL A 137 9.58 -16.80 8.34
CA VAL A 137 8.33 -17.54 8.61
C VAL A 137 8.18 -18.68 7.60
N SER A 138 7.77 -19.86 8.08
CA SER A 138 7.54 -20.99 7.17
C SER A 138 6.39 -20.73 6.21
N PRO A 139 6.43 -21.25 4.97
CA PRO A 139 5.37 -21.12 3.99
C PRO A 139 3.99 -21.52 4.52
N HIS A 140 3.92 -22.56 5.32
CA HIS A 140 2.68 -23.05 5.90
C HIS A 140 2.04 -22.05 6.88
N ILE A 141 2.85 -21.44 7.74
CA ILE A 141 2.37 -20.39 8.67
C ILE A 141 1.98 -19.13 7.89
N ALA A 142 2.78 -18.73 6.90
CA ALA A 142 2.52 -17.60 6.06
C ALA A 142 1.16 -17.72 5.32
N GLU A 143 0.89 -18.88 4.71
CA GLU A 143 -0.39 -19.14 4.03
C GLU A 143 -1.58 -18.98 4.98
N LYS A 144 -1.51 -19.59 6.18
CA LYS A 144 -2.57 -19.48 7.19
C LYS A 144 -2.82 -18.05 7.65
N LEU A 145 -1.76 -17.30 7.89
CA LEU A 145 -1.88 -15.92 8.36
C LEU A 145 -2.48 -15.01 7.31
N ILE A 146 -2.03 -15.11 6.06
CA ILE A 146 -2.57 -14.29 4.99
C ILE A 146 -4.02 -14.63 4.70
N ASP A 147 -4.39 -15.90 4.66
CA ASP A 147 -5.78 -16.32 4.53
C ASP A 147 -6.64 -15.75 5.66
N HIS A 148 -6.17 -15.85 6.91
CA HIS A 148 -6.87 -15.33 8.08
C HIS A 148 -7.07 -13.80 8.01
N TRP A 149 -6.04 -13.04 7.65
CA TRP A 149 -6.12 -11.59 7.56
C TRP A 149 -7.00 -11.12 6.39
N VAL A 150 -6.92 -11.79 5.24
CA VAL A 150 -7.79 -11.51 4.10
C VAL A 150 -9.26 -11.80 4.45
N ASP A 151 -9.54 -12.92 5.12
CA ASP A 151 -10.90 -13.27 5.55
C ASP A 151 -11.41 -12.33 6.65
N HIS A 152 -10.54 -11.88 7.56
CA HIS A 152 -10.88 -10.84 8.53
C HIS A 152 -11.31 -9.54 7.84
N LEU A 153 -10.53 -9.05 6.87
CA LEU A 153 -10.90 -7.85 6.12
C LEU A 153 -12.19 -8.02 5.30
N LYS A 154 -12.45 -9.21 4.75
CA LYS A 154 -13.72 -9.50 4.07
C LYS A 154 -14.93 -9.48 5.00
N SER A 155 -14.75 -9.94 6.24
CA SER A 155 -15.82 -9.97 7.26
C SER A 155 -16.07 -8.60 7.90
N ALA A 156 -15.09 -7.70 7.84
CA ALA A 156 -15.13 -6.36 8.42
C ALA A 156 -14.58 -5.33 7.41
N PRO A 157 -15.29 -5.08 6.29
CA PRO A 157 -14.80 -4.21 5.21
C PRO A 157 -14.61 -2.75 5.62
N GLU A 158 -15.21 -2.32 6.73
CA GLU A 158 -14.99 -1.00 7.34
C GLU A 158 -13.57 -0.81 7.86
N LEU A 159 -12.80 -1.88 8.03
CA LEU A 159 -11.38 -1.82 8.43
C LEU A 159 -10.43 -1.51 7.27
N HIS A 160 -10.94 -1.28 6.07
CA HIS A 160 -10.12 -1.11 4.87
C HIS A 160 -9.08 0.03 4.94
N ASP A 161 -9.28 1.00 5.82
CA ASP A 161 -8.38 2.15 6.05
C ASP A 161 -7.48 2.00 7.30
N LYS A 162 -7.58 0.91 8.02
CA LYS A 162 -6.86 0.66 9.29
C LYS A 162 -6.49 -0.82 9.51
N VAL A 163 -6.68 -1.66 8.52
CA VAL A 163 -6.41 -3.10 8.65
C VAL A 163 -4.96 -3.41 9.01
N GLU A 164 -4.02 -2.54 8.66
CA GLU A 164 -2.62 -2.67 9.03
C GLU A 164 -2.40 -2.65 10.54
N PHE A 165 -3.22 -1.96 11.33
CA PHE A 165 -3.15 -1.97 12.79
C PHE A 165 -3.61 -3.30 13.40
N ASP A 166 -4.38 -4.08 12.66
CA ASP A 166 -4.85 -5.41 13.07
C ASP A 166 -3.95 -6.54 12.58
N VAL A 167 -3.05 -6.29 11.64
CA VAL A 167 -2.17 -7.35 11.08
C VAL A 167 -0.69 -7.08 11.32
N ALA A 168 -0.27 -5.82 11.44
CA ALA A 168 1.13 -5.48 11.53
C ALA A 168 1.72 -5.72 12.93
N ILE A 169 2.73 -6.58 12.99
CA ILE A 169 3.63 -6.70 14.12
C ILE A 169 5.01 -6.27 13.64
N THR A 170 5.42 -5.04 13.96
CA THR A 170 6.64 -4.45 13.42
C THR A 170 7.90 -4.89 14.15
N THR A 171 7.81 -5.08 15.45
CA THR A 171 8.94 -5.49 16.29
C THR A 171 8.47 -6.41 17.42
N TYR A 172 9.39 -7.23 17.90
CA TYR A 172 9.18 -8.00 19.13
C TYR A 172 9.14 -7.03 20.34
N SER A 173 8.13 -7.18 21.19
CA SER A 173 7.93 -6.38 22.38
C SER A 173 7.51 -7.29 23.57
N PHE A 174 7.56 -6.76 24.79
CA PHE A 174 7.20 -7.55 25.99
C PHE A 174 5.75 -8.01 26.00
N ASP A 175 4.85 -7.34 25.27
CA ASP A 175 3.44 -7.67 25.11
C ASP A 175 3.14 -8.51 23.86
N PHE A 176 4.19 -9.07 23.21
CA PHE A 176 4.09 -9.80 21.96
C PHE A 176 3.08 -10.95 22.00
N ASP A 177 3.05 -11.70 23.07
CA ASP A 177 2.12 -12.84 23.21
C ASP A 177 0.66 -12.37 23.23
N LYS A 178 0.37 -11.26 23.92
CA LYS A 178 -0.97 -10.64 23.93
C LYS A 178 -1.35 -10.11 22.53
N LYS A 179 -0.38 -9.54 21.79
CA LYS A 179 -0.60 -9.10 20.42
C LYS A 179 -0.91 -10.27 19.50
N ILE A 180 -0.14 -11.37 19.57
CA ILE A 180 -0.39 -12.58 18.80
C ILE A 180 -1.80 -13.12 19.07
N ASP A 181 -2.19 -13.24 20.34
CA ASP A 181 -3.50 -13.77 20.70
C ASP A 181 -4.64 -12.89 20.17
N ARG A 182 -4.47 -11.58 20.20
CA ARG A 182 -5.45 -10.62 19.65
C ARG A 182 -5.52 -10.65 18.13
N LEU A 183 -4.36 -10.62 17.44
CA LEU A 183 -4.29 -10.41 15.98
C LEU A 183 -4.40 -11.69 15.17
N ILE A 184 -4.09 -12.82 15.76
CA ILE A 184 -4.02 -14.14 15.09
C ILE A 184 -5.07 -15.10 15.66
N GLY A 185 -5.45 -14.94 16.92
CA GLY A 185 -6.46 -15.76 17.56
C GLY A 185 -6.14 -17.27 17.43
N ASN A 186 -7.08 -18.02 16.88
CA ASN A 186 -6.96 -19.46 16.67
C ASN A 186 -6.48 -19.87 15.27
N ALA A 187 -6.02 -18.92 14.44
CA ALA A 187 -5.52 -19.24 13.11
C ALA A 187 -4.25 -20.11 13.12
N LEU A 188 -3.46 -20.01 14.20
CA LEU A 188 -2.24 -20.78 14.40
C LEU A 188 -2.36 -21.66 15.66
N THR A 189 -1.73 -22.83 15.62
CA THR A 189 -1.53 -23.69 16.81
C THR A 189 -0.53 -23.04 17.77
N VAL A 190 -0.40 -23.58 18.98
CA VAL A 190 0.56 -23.11 19.99
C VAL A 190 1.99 -23.18 19.46
N GLU A 191 2.36 -24.28 18.79
CA GLU A 191 3.68 -24.49 18.20
C GLU A 191 3.96 -23.51 17.06
N GLU A 192 2.96 -23.27 16.22
CA GLU A 192 3.06 -22.28 15.12
C GLU A 192 3.21 -20.85 15.65
N LYS A 193 2.47 -20.48 16.68
CA LYS A 193 2.63 -19.17 17.37
C LYS A 193 4.04 -19.02 17.95
N LYS A 194 4.60 -20.07 18.55
CA LYS A 194 5.96 -20.07 19.05
C LYS A 194 6.99 -19.89 17.93
N SER A 195 6.79 -20.56 16.80
CA SER A 195 7.66 -20.42 15.61
C SER A 195 7.57 -19.00 15.04
N PHE A 196 6.37 -18.44 14.92
CA PHE A 196 6.14 -17.08 14.46
C PHE A 196 6.81 -16.03 15.38
N LYS A 197 6.67 -16.21 16.71
CA LYS A 197 7.36 -15.38 17.72
C LYS A 197 8.87 -15.39 17.54
N GLN A 198 9.46 -16.56 17.30
CA GLN A 198 10.90 -16.71 17.05
C GLN A 198 11.36 -15.96 15.78
N ALA A 199 10.55 -16.01 14.71
CA ALA A 199 10.82 -15.30 13.48
C ALA A 199 10.83 -13.78 13.70
N HIS A 200 9.86 -13.23 14.44
CA HIS A 200 9.82 -11.82 14.82
C HIS A 200 10.98 -11.40 15.72
N LEU A 201 11.34 -12.22 16.71
CA LEU A 201 12.50 -11.94 17.56
C LEU A 201 13.78 -11.83 16.72
N LYS A 202 13.99 -12.81 15.81
CA LYS A 202 15.15 -12.80 14.92
C LYS A 202 15.18 -11.55 14.02
N GLN A 203 14.04 -11.18 13.44
CA GLN A 203 13.91 -9.96 12.63
C GLN A 203 14.19 -8.70 13.45
N THR A 204 13.61 -8.59 14.65
CA THR A 204 13.86 -7.44 15.55
C THR A 204 15.33 -7.29 15.89
N ILE A 205 16.04 -8.39 16.19
CA ILE A 205 17.49 -8.37 16.42
C ILE A 205 18.24 -7.88 15.19
N GLN A 206 17.84 -8.29 13.99
CA GLN A 206 18.44 -7.84 12.73
C GLN A 206 18.21 -6.35 12.48
N LEU A 207 16.97 -5.86 12.74
CA LEU A 207 16.64 -4.44 12.64
C LEU A 207 17.48 -3.58 13.60
N ILE A 208 17.57 -3.98 14.87
CA ILE A 208 18.37 -3.27 15.87
C ILE A 208 19.85 -3.23 15.46
N LYS A 209 20.40 -4.35 14.99
CA LYS A 209 21.78 -4.42 14.48
C LYS A 209 21.99 -3.58 13.23
N GLY A 210 20.98 -3.48 12.36
CA GLY A 210 21.00 -2.65 11.15
C GLY A 210 20.99 -1.15 11.47
N THR A 211 20.18 -0.73 12.44
CA THR A 211 20.10 0.68 12.87
C THR A 211 21.40 1.19 13.49
N ASN A 212 22.18 0.33 14.13
CA ASN A 212 23.52 0.66 14.64
C ASN A 212 24.53 0.99 13.51
N LYS A 213 24.22 0.72 12.25
CA LYS A 213 25.04 1.10 11.07
C LYS A 213 24.68 2.46 10.50
N GLY A 214 23.82 3.25 11.17
CA GLY A 214 23.61 4.65 10.83
C GLY A 214 22.58 4.91 9.74
N SER A 215 21.40 4.29 9.82
CA SER A 215 20.28 4.58 8.91
C SER A 215 19.94 6.08 8.83
N CYS A 216 19.94 6.79 9.99
CA CYS A 216 19.75 8.24 10.02
C CYS A 216 20.87 9.00 9.28
N LYS A 217 22.12 8.55 9.41
CA LYS A 217 23.25 9.14 8.67
C LYS A 217 23.09 8.88 7.17
N ALA A 218 22.77 7.65 6.77
CA ALA A 218 22.55 7.30 5.38
C ALA A 218 21.40 8.14 4.76
N ALA A 219 20.30 8.36 5.50
CA ALA A 219 19.20 9.24 5.07
C ALA A 219 19.67 10.68 4.88
N LEU A 220 20.42 11.23 5.84
CA LEU A 220 20.98 12.59 5.75
C LEU A 220 21.94 12.74 4.58
N ASP A 221 22.83 11.77 4.35
CA ASP A 221 23.77 11.78 3.23
C ASP A 221 23.04 11.79 1.89
N LYS A 222 21.95 11.01 1.76
CA LYS A 222 21.09 10.99 0.55
C LYS A 222 20.33 12.29 0.36
N ILE A 223 19.76 12.89 1.42
CA ILE A 223 19.10 14.20 1.37
C ILE A 223 20.10 15.28 0.92
N ASN A 224 21.31 15.29 1.47
CA ASN A 224 22.33 16.25 1.08
C ASN A 224 22.76 16.08 -0.38
N LEU A 225 22.88 14.85 -0.86
CA LEU A 225 23.19 14.56 -2.26
C LEU A 225 22.08 15.03 -3.18
N LEU A 226 20.80 14.79 -2.83
CA LEU A 226 19.66 15.24 -3.60
C LEU A 226 19.60 16.77 -3.68
N ASN A 227 19.78 17.46 -2.55
CA ASN A 227 19.83 18.93 -2.50
C ASN A 227 20.95 19.48 -3.39
N LYS A 228 22.14 18.86 -3.38
CA LYS A 228 23.25 19.25 -4.25
C LYS A 228 22.89 19.11 -5.72
N LYS A 229 22.34 17.97 -6.12
CA LYS A 229 21.89 17.74 -7.51
C LYS A 229 20.80 18.72 -7.94
N GLN A 230 19.86 19.09 -7.06
CA GLN A 230 18.85 20.09 -7.34
C GLN A 230 19.44 21.50 -7.57
N ILE A 231 20.43 21.89 -6.75
CA ILE A 231 21.15 23.16 -6.91
C ILE A 231 21.91 23.18 -8.24
N GLU A 232 22.61 22.10 -8.58
CA GLU A 232 23.32 21.95 -9.85
C GLU A 232 22.37 22.06 -11.05
N ALA A 233 21.21 21.39 -11.00
CA ALA A 233 20.20 21.44 -12.03
C ALA A 233 19.61 22.86 -12.22
N ASN A 234 19.39 23.58 -11.12
CA ASN A 234 18.85 24.96 -11.16
C ASN A 234 19.86 25.99 -11.69
N ASN A 235 21.17 25.74 -11.54
CA ASN A 235 22.25 26.63 -11.97
C ASN A 235 22.72 26.38 -13.41
N THR A 236 22.16 25.38 -14.12
CA THR A 236 22.52 25.08 -15.49
C THR A 236 21.81 26.06 -16.44
N PRO A 237 22.53 26.86 -17.28
CA PRO A 237 21.93 27.93 -18.10
C PRO A 237 20.97 27.44 -19.17
N ASP A 238 21.16 26.21 -19.66
CA ASP A 238 20.28 25.55 -20.60
C ASP A 238 19.21 24.75 -19.84
N ARG A 239 17.96 25.18 -19.96
CA ARG A 239 16.77 24.46 -19.44
C ARG A 239 16.52 23.08 -20.08
N GLN A 240 17.44 22.54 -20.80
CA GLN A 240 17.47 21.14 -21.14
C GLN A 240 17.81 20.36 -19.87
N TYR A 241 16.76 20.08 -19.10
CA TYR A 241 16.87 19.03 -18.08
C TYR A 241 17.44 17.80 -18.78
N ASN A 242 18.71 17.57 -18.58
CA ASN A 242 19.33 16.36 -19.06
C ASN A 242 18.54 15.20 -18.43
N LEU A 243 17.90 14.37 -19.27
CA LEU A 243 17.13 13.21 -18.83
C LEU A 243 17.93 12.37 -17.82
N SER A 244 19.25 12.27 -18.01
CA SER A 244 20.13 11.56 -17.07
C SER A 244 20.14 12.18 -15.66
N SER A 245 20.09 13.50 -15.54
CA SER A 245 19.99 14.18 -14.24
C SER A 245 18.63 13.94 -13.57
N LEU A 246 17.56 13.93 -14.34
CA LEU A 246 16.23 13.62 -13.84
C LEU A 246 16.16 12.17 -13.35
N TYR A 247 16.65 11.20 -14.14
CA TYR A 247 16.73 9.80 -13.72
C TYR A 247 17.55 9.63 -12.46
N SER A 248 18.70 10.31 -12.35
CA SER A 248 19.55 10.26 -11.15
C SER A 248 18.83 10.82 -9.91
N MET A 249 18.05 11.90 -10.05
CA MET A 249 17.25 12.43 -8.93
C MET A 249 16.12 11.48 -8.52
N VAL A 250 15.45 10.85 -9.48
CA VAL A 250 14.41 9.83 -9.21
C VAL A 250 15.01 8.64 -8.47
N ASP A 251 16.18 8.16 -8.90
CA ASP A 251 16.89 7.06 -8.27
C ASP A 251 17.29 7.38 -6.81
N GLU A 252 17.78 8.59 -6.54
CA GLU A 252 18.06 9.04 -5.17
C GLU A 252 16.81 9.17 -4.30
N CYS A 253 15.66 9.59 -4.87
CA CYS A 253 14.40 9.61 -4.15
C CYS A 253 13.94 8.19 -3.77
N ILE A 254 14.10 7.22 -4.67
CA ILE A 254 13.82 5.81 -4.41
C ILE A 254 14.72 5.32 -3.26
N HIS A 255 15.99 5.61 -3.31
CA HIS A 255 16.94 5.22 -2.25
C HIS A 255 16.59 5.85 -0.90
N LEU A 256 16.16 7.10 -0.85
CA LEU A 256 15.68 7.73 0.39
C LEU A 256 14.48 6.98 0.98
N GLY A 257 13.51 6.61 0.13
CA GLY A 257 12.33 5.87 0.56
C GLY A 257 12.63 4.43 1.02
N THR A 258 13.82 3.91 0.77
CA THR A 258 14.23 2.56 1.19
C THR A 258 15.02 2.52 2.51
N ILE A 259 15.34 3.69 3.08
CA ILE A 259 16.07 3.77 4.35
C ILE A 259 15.08 3.54 5.50
N PRO A 260 15.31 2.53 6.37
CA PRO A 260 14.42 2.18 7.47
C PRO A 260 14.31 3.28 8.53
#